data_d541d5b0665bf2e248f76c00b52f2ff0
#
_entry.id   d541d5b0665bf2e248f76c00b52f2ff0
#
_cell.length_a   1.000
_cell.length_b   1.000
_cell.length_c   1.000
_cell.angle_alpha   90.00
_cell.angle_beta   90.00
_cell.angle_gamma   90.00
#
_symmetry.space_group_name_H-M   'P 1'
#
loop_
_entity.id
_entity.type
_entity.pdbx_description
1 polymer ?
#
loop_
_entity_poly.entity_id
_entity_poly.type
_entity_poly.pdbx_seq_one_letter_code
_entity_poly.pdbx_strand_id
1 'polypeptide(L)'
;WKVPSGTYTVCIGDLTASVQKSGETLPIPAWQGGSWYERCTGKPNHADWEAMLGRHYEPPVLKKGSFTMDNTVMEMKDHSLIMKIMFKAVEATIAKGFGGKKDYENPEFRMLMNSSAGSPLRSMMISGGMKGGVLPGMLEMANGHFFRGIRKMITG
;
A
#
# COMPACT_ATOMS: atom_id res chain seq x y z
N TRP A 1 14.89 7.65 -22.84
CA TRP A 1 15.40 8.81 -22.10
C TRP A 1 16.17 9.70 -23.07
N LYS A 2 15.84 11.00 -23.12
CA LYS A 2 16.58 12.01 -23.88
C LYS A 2 16.95 13.16 -22.94
N VAL A 3 18.13 13.70 -23.13
CA VAL A 3 18.59 14.88 -22.36
C VAL A 3 18.47 16.09 -23.27
N PRO A 4 17.59 17.06 -22.93
CA PRO A 4 17.42 18.30 -23.73
C PRO A 4 18.71 19.07 -23.87
N SER A 5 18.82 19.90 -24.89
CA SER A 5 19.88 20.91 -24.95
C SER A 5 19.64 22.00 -23.91
N GLY A 6 20.71 22.52 -23.33
CA GLY A 6 20.61 23.55 -22.29
C GLY A 6 21.84 23.62 -21.41
N THR A 7 21.78 24.52 -20.42
CA THR A 7 22.80 24.64 -19.38
C THR A 7 22.37 23.83 -18.16
N TYR A 8 23.23 22.93 -17.74
CA TYR A 8 23.02 22.07 -16.56
C TYR A 8 24.00 22.53 -15.48
N THR A 9 23.50 22.72 -14.28
CA THR A 9 24.34 23.00 -13.10
C THR A 9 24.51 21.71 -12.30
N VAL A 10 25.75 21.29 -12.13
CA VAL A 10 26.14 20.17 -11.27
C VAL A 10 26.55 20.75 -9.93
N CYS A 11 25.93 20.27 -8.85
CA CYS A 11 26.22 20.70 -7.48
C CYS A 11 26.74 19.50 -6.66
N ILE A 12 27.86 19.71 -5.95
CA ILE A 12 28.41 18.75 -5.00
C ILE A 12 28.71 19.52 -3.71
N GLY A 13 27.80 19.44 -2.74
CA GLY A 13 27.85 20.35 -1.59
C GLY A 13 27.74 21.81 -2.03
N ASP A 14 28.69 22.63 -1.62
CA ASP A 14 28.76 24.06 -1.99
C ASP A 14 29.47 24.31 -3.33
N LEU A 15 30.04 23.29 -3.94
CA LEU A 15 30.73 23.41 -5.23
C LEU A 15 29.71 23.31 -6.37
N THR A 16 29.79 24.24 -7.31
CA THR A 16 28.92 24.22 -8.50
C THR A 16 29.76 24.33 -9.78
N ALA A 17 29.35 23.60 -10.80
CA ALA A 17 29.91 23.69 -12.14
C ALA A 17 28.81 23.71 -13.17
N SER A 18 28.95 24.53 -14.22
CA SER A 18 27.96 24.57 -15.32
C SER A 18 28.47 23.79 -16.52
N VAL A 19 27.62 22.91 -17.05
CA VAL A 19 27.87 22.15 -18.27
C VAL A 19 26.84 22.53 -19.31
N GLN A 20 27.32 22.95 -20.49
CA GLN A 20 26.43 23.20 -21.63
C GLN A 20 26.33 21.97 -22.51
N LYS A 21 25.08 21.53 -22.73
CA LYS A 21 24.78 20.50 -23.72
C LYS A 21 24.19 21.15 -24.96
N SER A 22 24.87 21.00 -26.08
CA SER A 22 24.36 21.36 -27.42
C SER A 22 23.52 20.22 -27.98
N GLY A 23 22.61 20.52 -28.89
CA GLY A 23 21.80 19.54 -29.60
C GLY A 23 20.36 20.01 -29.79
N GLU A 24 19.47 19.10 -30.10
CA GLU A 24 18.07 19.37 -30.35
C GLU A 24 17.36 19.83 -29.07
N THR A 25 16.64 20.94 -29.17
CA THR A 25 15.74 21.38 -28.10
C THR A 25 14.47 20.52 -28.15
N LEU A 26 14.29 19.70 -27.13
CA LEU A 26 13.07 18.92 -27.01
C LEU A 26 11.94 19.80 -26.44
N PRO A 27 10.75 19.79 -27.06
CA PRO A 27 9.61 20.46 -26.47
C PRO A 27 9.33 19.82 -25.10
N ILE A 28 9.26 20.63 -24.06
CA ILE A 28 8.77 20.19 -22.75
C ILE A 28 7.27 19.97 -22.93
N PRO A 29 6.74 18.75 -22.78
CA PRO A 29 5.31 18.54 -22.81
C PRO A 29 4.65 19.47 -21.79
N ALA A 30 3.57 20.15 -22.19
CA ALA A 30 2.79 20.91 -21.22
C ALA A 30 2.35 19.94 -20.11
N TRP A 31 2.68 20.29 -18.88
CA TRP A 31 2.26 19.49 -17.72
C TRP A 31 0.73 19.45 -17.68
N GLN A 32 0.17 18.26 -17.79
CA GLN A 32 -1.28 18.01 -17.71
C GLN A 32 -1.71 17.53 -16.31
N GLY A 33 -0.81 17.63 -15.34
CA GLY A 33 -1.09 17.22 -13.97
C GLY A 33 -2.10 18.14 -13.28
N GLY A 34 -2.73 17.60 -12.24
CA GLY A 34 -3.69 18.34 -11.42
C GLY A 34 -3.04 19.51 -10.67
N SER A 35 -3.85 20.50 -10.38
CA SER A 35 -3.46 21.74 -9.69
C SER A 35 -2.81 21.52 -8.30
N TRP A 36 -3.01 20.34 -7.69
CA TRP A 36 -2.38 19.98 -6.42
C TRP A 36 -0.85 19.89 -6.50
N TYR A 37 -0.32 19.51 -7.67
CA TYR A 37 1.13 19.45 -7.91
C TYR A 37 1.75 20.84 -7.91
N GLU A 38 1.07 21.80 -8.50
CA GLU A 38 1.48 23.19 -8.52
C GLU A 38 1.41 23.83 -7.14
N ARG A 39 0.43 23.44 -6.34
CA ARG A 39 0.25 23.92 -4.97
C ARG A 39 1.23 23.32 -3.95
N CYS A 40 1.97 22.28 -4.32
CA CYS A 40 2.88 21.55 -3.42
C CYS A 40 2.24 21.11 -2.09
N THR A 41 0.93 20.85 -2.09
CA THR A 41 0.20 20.47 -0.86
C THR A 41 0.46 19.03 -0.42
N GLY A 42 1.01 18.20 -1.30
CA GLY A 42 1.28 16.79 -1.04
C GLY A 42 0.04 15.92 -0.79
N LYS A 43 -1.16 16.48 -0.92
CA LYS A 43 -2.43 15.80 -0.67
C LYS A 43 -3.39 16.02 -1.85
N PRO A 44 -3.34 15.15 -2.88
CA PRO A 44 -4.32 15.21 -3.96
C PRO A 44 -5.70 14.86 -3.41
N ASN A 45 -6.72 15.55 -3.87
CA ASN A 45 -8.11 15.16 -3.64
C ASN A 45 -8.58 14.22 -4.76
N HIS A 46 -9.81 13.74 -4.67
CA HIS A 46 -10.37 12.81 -5.65
C HIS A 46 -10.43 13.41 -7.08
N ALA A 47 -10.77 14.68 -7.20
CA ALA A 47 -10.82 15.36 -8.49
C ALA A 47 -9.42 15.55 -9.10
N ASP A 48 -8.40 15.79 -8.30
CA ASP A 48 -7.01 15.84 -8.75
C ASP A 48 -6.56 14.47 -9.30
N TRP A 49 -6.97 13.38 -8.68
CA TRP A 49 -6.71 12.02 -9.18
C TRP A 49 -7.39 11.76 -10.53
N GLU A 50 -8.66 12.12 -10.65
CA GLU A 50 -9.41 11.95 -11.89
C GLU A 50 -8.81 12.78 -13.04
N ALA A 51 -8.40 14.01 -12.75
CA ALA A 51 -7.72 14.85 -13.72
C ALA A 51 -6.41 14.23 -14.22
N MET A 52 -5.62 13.62 -13.31
CA MET A 52 -4.39 12.90 -13.67
C MET A 52 -4.65 11.64 -14.51
N LEU A 53 -5.68 10.88 -14.15
CA LEU A 53 -6.02 9.62 -14.83
C LEU A 53 -6.73 9.86 -16.16
N GLY A 54 -7.25 11.08 -16.42
CA GLY A 54 -8.07 11.38 -17.59
C GLY A 54 -9.40 10.61 -17.64
N ARG A 55 -9.84 10.06 -16.49
CA ARG A 55 -11.09 9.28 -16.37
C ARG A 55 -11.62 9.34 -14.96
N HIS A 56 -12.92 9.10 -14.81
CA HIS A 56 -13.54 8.90 -13.52
C HIS A 56 -12.96 7.69 -12.79
N TYR A 57 -12.68 7.85 -11.51
CA TYR A 57 -12.13 6.81 -10.65
C TYR A 57 -13.06 6.55 -9.47
N GLU A 58 -13.64 5.38 -9.45
CA GLU A 58 -14.32 4.86 -8.28
C GLU A 58 -13.40 3.86 -7.57
N PRO A 59 -13.06 4.10 -6.30
CA PRO A 59 -12.28 3.11 -5.54
C PRO A 59 -13.08 1.81 -5.44
N PRO A 60 -12.44 0.65 -5.63
CA PRO A 60 -13.12 -0.63 -5.53
C PRO A 60 -13.72 -0.79 -4.13
N VAL A 61 -15.02 -1.02 -4.08
CA VAL A 61 -15.73 -1.29 -2.82
C VAL A 61 -15.46 -2.74 -2.42
N LEU A 62 -14.81 -2.92 -1.29
CA LEU A 62 -14.52 -4.23 -0.75
C LEU A 62 -15.81 -4.88 -0.21
N LYS A 63 -16.18 -6.03 -0.76
CA LYS A 63 -17.39 -6.77 -0.37
C LYS A 63 -17.03 -8.18 0.09
N LYS A 64 -17.80 -8.71 1.06
CA LYS A 64 -17.70 -10.13 1.43
C LYS A 64 -17.94 -10.99 0.19
N GLY A 65 -17.09 -11.98 -0.03
CA GLY A 65 -17.13 -12.86 -1.20
C GLY A 65 -16.16 -12.43 -2.33
N SER A 66 -15.58 -11.22 -2.27
CA SER A 66 -14.65 -10.71 -3.29
C SER A 66 -13.22 -10.51 -2.79
N PHE A 67 -12.91 -10.96 -1.57
CA PHE A 67 -11.56 -10.81 -1.01
C PHE A 67 -10.56 -11.69 -1.74
N THR A 68 -9.37 -11.13 -1.98
CA THR A 68 -8.24 -11.79 -2.65
C THR A 68 -7.02 -11.81 -1.74
N MET A 69 -5.97 -12.51 -2.16
CA MET A 69 -4.69 -12.51 -1.45
C MET A 69 -3.97 -11.16 -1.51
N ASP A 70 -4.42 -10.25 -2.37
CA ASP A 70 -3.87 -8.89 -2.48
C ASP A 70 -4.52 -7.90 -1.51
N ASN A 71 -5.64 -8.28 -0.89
CA ASN A 71 -6.25 -7.49 0.16
C ASN A 71 -5.49 -7.64 1.49
N THR A 72 -5.56 -6.58 2.29
CA THR A 72 -4.95 -6.55 3.63
C THR A 72 -5.95 -6.96 4.70
N VAL A 73 -5.43 -7.43 5.84
CA VAL A 73 -6.28 -7.72 7.01
C VAL A 73 -6.97 -6.44 7.50
N MET A 74 -6.27 -5.31 7.40
CA MET A 74 -6.78 -4.01 7.81
C MET A 74 -8.00 -3.56 6.97
N GLU A 75 -8.00 -3.82 5.67
CA GLU A 75 -9.14 -3.53 4.79
C GLU A 75 -10.32 -4.47 5.06
N MET A 76 -10.04 -5.75 5.26
CA MET A 76 -11.07 -6.77 5.38
C MET A 76 -11.73 -6.89 6.76
N LYS A 77 -11.10 -6.36 7.83
CA LYS A 77 -11.57 -6.52 9.23
C LYS A 77 -12.99 -6.02 9.48
N ASP A 78 -13.41 -5.00 8.75
CA ASP A 78 -14.72 -4.38 8.93
C ASP A 78 -15.82 -5.08 8.10
N HIS A 79 -15.42 -5.98 7.19
CA HIS A 79 -16.31 -6.74 6.31
C HIS A 79 -16.36 -8.25 6.63
N SER A 80 -15.47 -8.75 7.51
CA SER A 80 -15.39 -10.16 7.85
C SER A 80 -15.02 -10.37 9.31
N LEU A 81 -15.84 -11.17 10.03
CA LEU A 81 -15.55 -11.55 11.42
C LEU A 81 -14.21 -12.29 11.55
N ILE A 82 -13.89 -13.17 10.61
CA ILE A 82 -12.62 -13.92 10.58
C ILE A 82 -11.44 -12.96 10.50
N MET A 83 -11.50 -11.97 9.59
CA MET A 83 -10.44 -10.98 9.42
C MET A 83 -10.37 -10.00 10.60
N LYS A 84 -11.49 -9.70 11.25
CA LYS A 84 -11.52 -8.94 12.50
C LYS A 84 -10.82 -9.67 13.65
N ILE A 85 -11.04 -10.98 13.77
CA ILE A 85 -10.33 -11.81 14.77
C ILE A 85 -8.83 -11.84 14.44
N MET A 86 -8.46 -12.05 13.18
CA MET A 86 -7.08 -12.04 12.75
C MET A 86 -6.39 -10.68 13.03
N PHE A 87 -7.07 -9.56 12.74
CA PHE A 87 -6.58 -8.23 13.06
C PHE A 87 -6.28 -8.08 14.55
N LYS A 88 -7.22 -8.49 15.42
CA LYS A 88 -7.03 -8.44 16.87
C LYS A 88 -5.89 -9.34 17.35
N ALA A 89 -5.68 -10.49 16.71
CA ALA A 89 -4.57 -11.37 17.03
C ALA A 89 -3.20 -10.75 16.69
N VAL A 90 -3.10 -10.14 15.50
CA VAL A 90 -1.91 -9.37 15.08
C VAL A 90 -1.65 -8.22 16.04
N GLU A 91 -2.67 -7.42 16.34
CA GLU A 91 -2.61 -6.29 17.26
C GLU A 91 -2.14 -6.72 18.66
N ALA A 92 -2.70 -7.80 19.19
CA ALA A 92 -2.31 -8.34 20.51
C ALA A 92 -0.88 -8.88 20.51
N THR A 93 -0.44 -9.46 19.40
CA THR A 93 0.93 -9.96 19.26
C THR A 93 1.94 -8.82 19.28
N ILE A 94 1.67 -7.76 18.52
CA ILE A 94 2.52 -6.56 18.49
C ILE A 94 2.50 -5.87 19.86
N ALA A 95 1.33 -5.72 20.48
CA ALA A 95 1.20 -5.09 21.80
C ALA A 95 2.04 -5.75 22.89
N LYS A 96 2.34 -7.05 22.80
CA LYS A 96 3.24 -7.72 23.75
C LYS A 96 4.63 -7.07 23.79
N GLY A 97 5.16 -6.62 22.65
CA GLY A 97 6.42 -5.89 22.57
C GLY A 97 6.36 -4.49 23.22
N PHE A 98 5.17 -3.97 23.49
CA PHE A 98 4.91 -2.66 24.11
C PHE A 98 4.28 -2.80 25.50
N GLY A 99 4.59 -3.86 26.22
CA GLY A 99 4.05 -4.10 27.57
C GLY A 99 2.53 -4.35 27.59
N GLY A 100 1.97 -4.87 26.52
CA GLY A 100 0.54 -5.15 26.37
C GLY A 100 -0.33 -3.93 25.98
N LYS A 101 0.28 -2.77 25.77
CA LYS A 101 -0.43 -1.54 25.39
C LYS A 101 -0.62 -1.47 23.88
N LYS A 102 -1.80 -1.07 23.47
CA LYS A 102 -2.16 -0.80 22.07
C LYS A 102 -2.11 0.70 21.83
N ASP A 103 -0.92 1.21 21.67
CA ASP A 103 -0.66 2.65 21.59
C ASP A 103 -0.48 3.07 20.13
N TYR A 104 -1.55 3.48 19.49
CA TYR A 104 -1.53 3.99 18.10
C TYR A 104 -0.91 5.39 17.96
N GLU A 105 -0.68 6.12 19.06
CA GLU A 105 0.07 7.38 19.02
C GLU A 105 1.58 7.12 18.96
N ASN A 106 2.03 5.95 19.40
CA ASN A 106 3.42 5.53 19.26
C ASN A 106 3.73 5.21 17.78
N PRO A 107 4.70 5.93 17.14
CA PRO A 107 5.04 5.73 15.74
C PRO A 107 5.52 4.31 15.42
N GLU A 108 6.25 3.68 16.32
CA GLU A 108 6.80 2.33 16.15
C GLU A 108 5.67 1.28 16.17
N PHE A 109 4.76 1.37 17.15
CA PHE A 109 3.57 0.51 17.20
C PHE A 109 2.75 0.62 15.91
N ARG A 110 2.50 1.85 15.46
CA ARG A 110 1.75 2.11 14.23
C ARG A 110 2.47 1.60 12.99
N MET A 111 3.79 1.75 12.92
CA MET A 111 4.59 1.21 11.83
C MET A 111 4.48 -0.33 11.77
N LEU A 112 4.61 -1.02 12.92
CA LEU A 112 4.48 -2.47 12.98
C LEU A 112 3.08 -2.95 12.63
N MET A 113 2.04 -2.25 13.05
CA MET A 113 0.65 -2.55 12.65
C MET A 113 0.46 -2.39 11.14
N ASN A 114 0.96 -1.32 10.54
CA ASN A 114 0.85 -1.07 9.11
C ASN A 114 1.65 -2.09 8.29
N SER A 115 2.85 -2.46 8.73
CA SER A 115 3.67 -3.46 8.05
C SER A 115 3.14 -4.89 8.20
N SER A 116 2.37 -5.18 9.24
CA SER A 116 1.78 -6.50 9.48
C SER A 116 0.35 -6.59 8.95
N ALA A 117 -0.62 -5.90 9.58
CA ALA A 117 -2.03 -5.98 9.20
C ALA A 117 -2.35 -5.16 7.93
N GLY A 118 -1.54 -4.16 7.59
CA GLY A 118 -1.67 -3.33 6.40
C GLY A 118 -0.96 -3.89 5.16
N SER A 119 -0.24 -5.01 5.29
CA SER A 119 0.35 -5.70 4.14
C SER A 119 -0.64 -6.68 3.51
N PRO A 120 -0.56 -6.91 2.18
CA PRO A 120 -1.35 -7.94 1.51
C PRO A 120 -1.13 -9.32 2.13
N LEU A 121 -2.18 -10.16 2.17
CA LEU A 121 -2.06 -11.53 2.70
C LEU A 121 -0.95 -12.32 2.01
N ARG A 122 -0.73 -12.09 0.73
CA ARG A 122 0.36 -12.70 -0.05
C ARG A 122 1.73 -12.41 0.55
N SER A 123 1.98 -11.18 0.97
CA SER A 123 3.24 -10.79 1.62
C SER A 123 3.39 -11.44 2.98
N MET A 124 2.31 -11.58 3.74
CA MET A 124 2.30 -12.27 5.02
C MET A 124 2.63 -13.77 4.90
N MET A 125 2.28 -14.42 3.78
CA MET A 125 2.69 -15.81 3.50
C MET A 125 4.20 -15.95 3.38
N ILE A 126 4.84 -14.99 2.73
CA ILE A 126 6.28 -15.03 2.46
C ILE A 126 7.08 -14.75 3.72
N SER A 127 6.68 -13.73 4.48
CA SER A 127 7.43 -13.24 5.65
C SER A 127 6.96 -13.80 6.99
N GLY A 128 5.73 -14.34 7.04
CA GLY A 128 5.08 -14.69 8.31
C GLY A 128 5.32 -16.11 8.83
N GLY A 129 6.06 -16.97 8.10
CA GLY A 129 6.34 -18.35 8.53
C GLY A 129 5.11 -19.23 8.74
N MET A 130 3.93 -18.83 8.27
CA MET A 130 2.70 -19.61 8.39
C MET A 130 2.70 -20.75 7.37
N LYS A 131 2.14 -21.90 7.75
CA LYS A 131 1.94 -23.03 6.84
C LYS A 131 1.11 -22.58 5.63
N GLY A 132 1.46 -23.08 4.44
CA GLY A 132 0.94 -22.61 3.16
C GLY A 132 -0.59 -22.54 3.03
N GLY A 133 -1.33 -23.45 3.66
CA GLY A 133 -2.81 -23.49 3.60
C GLY A 133 -3.54 -22.56 4.56
N VAL A 134 -2.87 -22.00 5.58
CA VAL A 134 -3.55 -21.25 6.67
C VAL A 134 -4.18 -19.97 6.15
N LEU A 135 -3.40 -19.07 5.55
CA LEU A 135 -3.93 -17.79 5.05
C LEU A 135 -4.93 -17.96 3.90
N PRO A 136 -4.67 -18.80 2.88
CA PRO A 136 -5.68 -19.12 1.87
C PRO A 136 -6.97 -19.72 2.45
N GLY A 137 -6.87 -20.57 3.48
CA GLY A 137 -8.01 -21.12 4.18
C GLY A 137 -8.82 -20.07 4.93
N MET A 138 -8.15 -19.18 5.66
CA MET A 138 -8.80 -18.04 6.32
C MET A 138 -9.48 -17.10 5.33
N LEU A 139 -8.88 -16.87 4.16
CA LEU A 139 -9.47 -16.08 3.09
C LEU A 139 -10.76 -16.71 2.53
N GLU A 140 -10.76 -18.02 2.30
CA GLU A 140 -11.99 -18.74 1.91
C GLU A 140 -13.10 -18.59 2.95
N MET A 141 -12.75 -18.74 4.24
CA MET A 141 -13.72 -18.56 5.32
C MET A 141 -14.25 -17.11 5.37
N ALA A 142 -13.37 -16.13 5.17
CA ALA A 142 -13.73 -14.71 5.12
C ALA A 142 -14.69 -14.39 3.96
N ASN A 143 -14.52 -15.09 2.84
CA ASN A 143 -15.41 -15.02 1.67
C ASN A 143 -16.73 -15.79 1.84
N GLY A 144 -16.92 -16.48 2.97
CA GLY A 144 -18.15 -17.25 3.26
C GLY A 144 -18.06 -18.75 2.96
N HIS A 145 -16.92 -19.24 2.49
CA HIS A 145 -16.71 -20.66 2.18
C HIS A 145 -16.08 -21.42 3.36
N PHE A 146 -16.80 -21.53 4.46
CA PHE A 146 -16.26 -22.02 5.74
C PHE A 146 -15.62 -23.42 5.61
N PHE A 147 -16.33 -24.41 5.10
CA PHE A 147 -15.80 -25.78 4.98
C PHE A 147 -14.62 -25.90 4.02
N ARG A 148 -14.65 -25.14 2.91
CA ARG A 148 -13.53 -25.06 1.96
C ARG A 148 -12.30 -24.46 2.64
N GLY A 149 -12.50 -23.44 3.47
CA GLY A 149 -11.43 -22.81 4.25
C GLY A 149 -10.77 -23.79 5.21
N ILE A 150 -11.56 -24.52 6.01
CA ILE A 150 -11.04 -25.54 6.93
C ILE A 150 -10.24 -26.61 6.14
N ARG A 151 -10.80 -27.12 5.04
CA ARG A 151 -10.09 -28.11 4.21
C ARG A 151 -8.73 -27.58 3.75
N LYS A 152 -8.66 -26.36 3.21
CA LYS A 152 -7.38 -25.73 2.79
C LYS A 152 -6.38 -25.59 3.92
N MET A 153 -6.82 -25.27 5.14
CA MET A 153 -5.94 -25.13 6.29
C MET A 153 -5.32 -26.47 6.73
N ILE A 154 -6.01 -27.58 6.48
CA ILE A 154 -5.56 -28.93 6.89
C ILE A 154 -4.69 -29.57 5.80
N THR A 155 -5.03 -29.35 4.52
CA THR A 155 -4.41 -30.09 3.38
C THR A 155 -3.34 -29.27 2.65
N GLY A 156 -3.22 -27.97 2.88
CA GLY A 156 -2.21 -27.08 2.31
C GLY A 156 -1.14 -26.78 3.31
#